data_971ca964708c41b784a072bf53f0ccfd
#
_entry.id   971ca964708c41b784a072bf53f0ccfd
#
_cell.length_a   1.000
_cell.length_b   1.000
_cell.length_c   1.000
_cell.angle_alpha   90.00
_cell.angle_beta   90.00
_cell.angle_gamma   90.00
#
_symmetry.space_group_name_H-M   'P 1'
#
loop_
_entity.id
_entity.type
_entity.pdbx_description
1 polymer ?
#
loop_
_entity_poly.entity_id
_entity_poly.type
_entity_poly.pdbx_seq_one_letter_code
_entity_poly.pdbx_strand_id
1 'polypeptide(L)'
;MSINFRGGGRRKEYPGMPVNNAFIGRVEGIRGIYAGAVIDMQPDEVITIGRSPYEANIVLSSPEVSRIHCTIRYDAKAGQYIVEDKSSNGTFLGNGTRLAKDTQTRLPGGTIIYISDIENGFKLI
;
A
#
# COMPACT_ATOMS: atom_id res chain seq x y z
N MET A 1 10.36 -8.41 -8.39
CA MET A 1 9.56 -8.12 -7.20
C MET A 1 8.31 -8.97 -7.22
N SER A 2 7.99 -9.61 -6.14
CA SER A 2 6.75 -10.39 -6.07
C SER A 2 5.90 -9.89 -4.92
N ILE A 3 4.60 -9.86 -5.17
CA ILE A 3 3.61 -9.48 -4.17
C ILE A 3 2.72 -10.68 -3.92
N ASN A 4 2.61 -11.06 -2.66
CA ASN A 4 1.75 -12.15 -2.25
C ASN A 4 0.41 -11.60 -1.78
N PHE A 5 -0.65 -11.94 -2.47
CA PHE A 5 -2.00 -11.57 -2.09
C PHE A 5 -2.60 -12.68 -1.24
N ARG A 6 -3.21 -12.28 -0.13
CA ARG A 6 -3.86 -13.22 0.77
C ARG A 6 -5.23 -12.71 1.16
N GLY A 7 -6.25 -13.39 0.73
CA GLY A 7 -7.61 -13.08 1.15
C GLY A 7 -7.86 -13.66 2.53
N GLY A 8 -7.75 -12.85 3.58
CA GLY A 8 -7.95 -13.31 4.95
C GLY A 8 -7.02 -14.41 5.40
N GLY A 9 -5.94 -14.63 4.66
CA GLY A 9 -5.03 -15.72 4.92
C GLY A 9 -4.12 -15.46 6.10
N ARG A 10 -3.57 -16.52 6.62
CA ARG A 10 -2.55 -16.43 7.64
C ARG A 10 -1.17 -16.54 7.02
N ARG A 11 -0.22 -15.97 7.73
CA ARG A 11 1.17 -16.01 7.33
C ARG A 11 1.70 -17.44 7.31
N LYS A 12 2.51 -17.74 6.30
CA LYS A 12 3.27 -18.97 6.26
C LYS A 12 4.47 -18.85 7.17
N GLU A 13 4.66 -19.87 8.02
CA GLU A 13 5.77 -19.93 8.94
C GLU A 13 6.75 -21.04 8.52
N TYR A 14 8.03 -20.81 8.78
CA TYR A 14 9.09 -21.76 8.48
C TYR A 14 9.73 -22.21 9.78
N PRO A 15 9.83 -23.52 10.01
CA PRO A 15 10.49 -24.04 11.23
C PRO A 15 11.92 -23.54 11.33
N GLY A 16 12.33 -23.16 12.54
CA GLY A 16 13.67 -22.70 12.82
C GLY A 16 13.95 -21.25 12.47
N MET A 17 12.99 -20.55 11.87
CA MET A 17 13.11 -19.13 11.59
C MET A 17 12.29 -18.32 12.58
N PRO A 18 12.87 -17.25 13.15
CA PRO A 18 12.10 -16.40 14.04
C PRO A 18 10.97 -15.73 13.24
N VAL A 19 9.77 -15.79 13.78
CA VAL A 19 8.64 -15.05 13.24
C VAL A 19 8.68 -13.66 13.86
N ASN A 20 9.00 -12.67 13.05
CA ASN A 20 9.07 -11.30 13.52
C ASN A 20 8.28 -10.40 12.60
N ASN A 21 7.04 -10.12 12.98
CA ASN A 21 6.14 -9.28 12.21
C ASN A 21 6.60 -7.83 12.09
N ALA A 22 7.54 -7.40 12.95
CA ALA A 22 8.07 -6.05 12.90
C ALA A 22 8.89 -5.76 11.64
N PHE A 23 9.35 -6.81 10.93
CA PHE A 23 10.15 -6.65 9.72
C PHE A 23 9.35 -6.73 8.44
N ILE A 24 8.04 -6.90 8.54
CA ILE A 24 7.18 -7.04 7.37
C ILE A 24 6.05 -6.04 7.47
N GLY A 25 5.93 -5.23 6.43
CA GLY A 25 4.78 -4.36 6.28
C GLY A 25 3.60 -5.12 5.68
N ARG A 26 2.43 -4.55 5.83
CA ARG A 26 1.19 -5.11 5.32
C ARG A 26 0.27 -4.02 4.85
N VAL A 27 -0.32 -4.22 3.68
CA VAL A 27 -1.34 -3.33 3.15
C VAL A 27 -2.63 -4.14 2.99
N GLU A 28 -3.70 -3.66 3.57
CA GLU A 28 -5.01 -4.30 3.47
C GLU A 28 -5.95 -3.44 2.64
N GLY A 29 -6.56 -4.05 1.63
CA GLY A 29 -7.63 -3.39 0.89
C GLY A 29 -8.87 -3.31 1.76
N ILE A 30 -9.43 -2.11 1.91
CA ILE A 30 -10.63 -1.89 2.72
C ILE A 30 -11.83 -1.43 1.91
N ARG A 31 -11.60 -0.88 0.72
CA ARG A 31 -12.66 -0.46 -0.21
C ARG A 31 -12.21 -0.71 -1.64
N GLY A 32 -13.17 -1.04 -2.50
CA GLY A 32 -12.93 -1.27 -3.91
C GLY A 32 -12.66 -2.73 -4.22
N ILE A 33 -12.06 -3.00 -5.38
CA ILE A 33 -11.85 -4.36 -5.87
C ILE A 33 -10.87 -5.17 -5.01
N TYR A 34 -10.03 -4.48 -4.25
CA TYR A 34 -9.07 -5.14 -3.35
C TYR A 34 -9.59 -5.27 -1.91
N ALA A 35 -10.85 -4.92 -1.65
CA ALA A 35 -11.40 -5.04 -0.30
C ALA A 35 -11.28 -6.49 0.20
N GLY A 36 -10.67 -6.66 1.36
CA GLY A 36 -10.40 -7.96 1.96
C GLY A 36 -9.06 -8.59 1.57
N ALA A 37 -8.37 -8.05 0.56
CA ALA A 37 -7.06 -8.55 0.18
C ALA A 37 -5.99 -8.04 1.15
N VAL A 38 -5.03 -8.90 1.48
CA VAL A 38 -3.87 -8.54 2.30
C VAL A 38 -2.62 -8.76 1.48
N ILE A 39 -1.79 -7.72 1.43
CA ILE A 39 -0.57 -7.72 0.65
C ILE A 39 0.61 -7.58 1.60
N ASP A 40 1.45 -8.61 1.66
CA ASP A 40 2.66 -8.57 2.48
C ASP A 40 3.77 -7.83 1.72
N MET A 41 4.50 -6.99 2.44
CA MET A 41 5.64 -6.24 1.90
C MET A 41 6.92 -6.69 2.59
N GLN A 42 7.91 -7.05 1.79
CA GLN A 42 9.25 -7.30 2.33
C GLN A 42 9.92 -5.95 2.68
N PRO A 43 10.92 -5.95 3.56
CA PRO A 43 11.67 -4.73 3.84
C PRO A 43 12.21 -4.12 2.55
N ASP A 44 12.05 -2.81 2.41
CA ASP A 44 12.50 -2.01 1.26
C ASP A 44 11.83 -2.35 -0.08
N GLU A 45 10.88 -3.27 -0.09
CA GLU A 45 10.07 -3.52 -1.27
C GLU A 45 9.17 -2.31 -1.54
N VAL A 46 9.10 -1.90 -2.81
CA VAL A 46 8.23 -0.81 -3.22
C VAL A 46 7.01 -1.38 -3.93
N ILE A 47 5.83 -1.06 -3.43
CA ILE A 47 4.58 -1.37 -4.09
C ILE A 47 4.10 -0.13 -4.81
N THR A 48 3.75 -0.28 -6.09
CA THR A 48 3.19 0.79 -6.90
C THR A 48 1.70 0.53 -7.11
N ILE A 49 0.88 1.52 -6.79
CA ILE A 49 -0.55 1.52 -7.07
C ILE A 49 -0.79 2.43 -8.26
N GLY A 50 -1.54 1.97 -9.25
CA GLY A 50 -1.82 2.78 -10.42
C GLY A 50 -2.71 2.08 -11.44
N ARG A 51 -3.01 2.78 -12.51
CA ARG A 51 -3.89 2.29 -13.56
C ARG A 51 -3.16 1.42 -14.58
N SER A 52 -1.85 1.60 -14.74
CA SER A 52 -1.08 0.86 -15.74
C SER A 52 -0.76 -0.56 -15.27
N PRO A 53 -1.23 -1.60 -15.97
CA PRO A 53 -0.87 -2.97 -15.61
C PRO A 53 0.60 -3.29 -15.85
N TYR A 54 1.31 -2.45 -16.60
CA TYR A 54 2.75 -2.65 -16.87
C TYR A 54 3.63 -2.02 -15.80
N GLU A 55 3.14 -1.00 -15.10
CA GLU A 55 3.94 -0.22 -14.15
C GLU A 55 3.48 -0.38 -12.71
N ALA A 56 2.24 -0.81 -12.50
CA ALA A 56 1.68 -0.95 -11.15
C ALA A 56 1.63 -2.40 -10.71
N ASN A 57 1.85 -2.61 -9.42
CA ASN A 57 1.68 -3.91 -8.77
C ASN A 57 0.21 -4.11 -8.35
N ILE A 58 -0.41 -3.05 -7.86
CA ILE A 58 -1.83 -3.00 -7.54
C ILE A 58 -2.49 -2.17 -8.63
N VAL A 59 -3.26 -2.82 -9.49
CA VAL A 59 -3.85 -2.17 -10.66
C VAL A 59 -5.29 -1.76 -10.36
N LEU A 60 -5.56 -0.47 -10.51
CA LEU A 60 -6.89 0.10 -10.37
C LEU A 60 -7.28 0.73 -11.70
N SER A 61 -8.29 0.18 -12.35
CA SER A 61 -8.64 0.56 -13.73
C SER A 61 -9.50 1.82 -13.84
N SER A 62 -9.81 2.48 -12.74
CA SER A 62 -10.59 3.73 -12.75
C SER A 62 -9.85 4.84 -13.52
N PRO A 63 -10.56 5.62 -14.37
CA PRO A 63 -9.93 6.70 -15.13
C PRO A 63 -9.35 7.82 -14.27
N GLU A 64 -9.83 8.00 -13.04
CA GLU A 64 -9.31 9.00 -12.12
C GLU A 64 -7.97 8.60 -11.50
N VAL A 65 -7.59 7.34 -11.63
CA VAL A 65 -6.32 6.83 -11.11
C VAL A 65 -5.23 7.05 -12.15
N SER A 66 -4.13 7.66 -11.74
CA SER A 66 -2.98 7.88 -12.62
C SER A 66 -2.29 6.56 -12.95
N ARG A 67 -1.56 6.51 -14.07
CA ARG A 67 -0.84 5.30 -14.49
C ARG A 67 0.07 4.80 -13.37
N ILE A 68 0.87 5.69 -12.80
CA ILE A 68 1.57 5.49 -11.53
C ILE A 68 0.94 6.48 -10.57
N HIS A 69 0.17 5.99 -9.60
CA HIS A 69 -0.59 6.87 -8.72
C HIS A 69 0.16 7.18 -7.43
N CYS A 70 0.61 6.15 -6.75
CA CYS A 70 1.44 6.31 -5.57
C CYS A 70 2.31 5.07 -5.36
N THR A 71 3.35 5.25 -4.55
CA THR A 71 4.22 4.15 -4.14
C THR A 71 4.21 4.03 -2.64
N ILE A 72 4.36 2.80 -2.16
CA ILE A 72 4.40 2.48 -0.73
C ILE A 72 5.64 1.64 -0.47
N ARG A 73 6.43 2.03 0.52
CA ARG A 73 7.57 1.27 1.00
C ARG A 73 7.48 1.15 2.52
N TYR A 74 7.88 0.02 3.06
CA TYR A 74 7.90 -0.17 4.52
C TYR A 74 9.32 -0.02 5.04
N ASP A 75 9.51 0.90 5.97
CA ASP A 75 10.76 1.08 6.68
C ASP A 75 10.71 0.24 7.96
N ALA A 76 11.34 -0.92 7.93
CA ALA A 76 11.29 -1.87 9.03
C ALA A 76 11.99 -1.34 10.29
N LYS A 77 13.01 -0.51 10.14
CA LYS A 77 13.73 0.06 11.28
C LYS A 77 12.88 1.04 12.06
N ALA A 78 12.13 1.87 11.33
CA ALA A 78 11.27 2.87 11.95
C ALA A 78 9.87 2.32 12.26
N GLY A 79 9.50 1.17 11.67
CA GLY A 79 8.15 0.64 11.80
C GLY A 79 7.12 1.55 11.14
N GLN A 80 7.48 2.21 10.07
CA GLN A 80 6.62 3.17 9.38
C GLN A 80 6.59 2.92 7.89
N TYR A 81 5.52 3.38 7.26
CA TYR A 81 5.37 3.34 5.81
C TYR A 81 5.81 4.66 5.21
N ILE A 82 6.41 4.59 4.04
CA ILE A 82 6.79 5.77 3.27
C ILE A 82 5.95 5.75 2.02
N VAL A 83 5.07 6.74 1.90
CA VAL A 83 4.14 6.86 0.78
C VAL A 83 4.48 8.11 -0.01
N GLU A 84 4.53 7.95 -1.33
CA GLU A 84 4.78 9.06 -2.22
C GLU A 84 3.67 9.13 -3.27
N ASP A 85 2.95 10.26 -3.29
CA ASP A 85 1.92 10.52 -4.28
C ASP A 85 2.54 11.03 -5.57
N LYS A 86 2.18 10.43 -6.70
CA LYS A 86 2.63 10.84 -8.03
C LYS A 86 1.48 11.15 -8.96
N SER A 87 0.30 11.35 -8.38
CA SER A 87 -0.94 11.40 -9.16
C SER A 87 -1.38 12.81 -9.50
N SER A 88 -2.29 12.90 -10.47
CA SER A 88 -2.99 14.15 -10.79
C SER A 88 -4.11 14.43 -9.79
N ASN A 89 -4.84 13.40 -9.39
CA ASN A 89 -6.06 13.56 -8.59
C ASN A 89 -5.87 13.35 -7.09
N GLY A 90 -4.70 12.90 -6.67
CA GLY A 90 -4.32 12.86 -5.27
C GLY A 90 -4.42 11.50 -4.61
N THR A 91 -3.64 11.38 -3.54
CA THR A 91 -3.73 10.30 -2.55
C THR A 91 -4.08 10.97 -1.24
N PHE A 92 -5.12 10.48 -0.57
CA PHE A 92 -5.70 11.14 0.59
C PHE A 92 -5.60 10.26 1.82
N LEU A 93 -5.37 10.89 2.97
CA LEU A 93 -5.49 10.22 4.26
C LEU A 93 -6.97 10.00 4.61
N GLY A 94 -7.22 9.13 5.58
CA GLY A 94 -8.58 8.85 6.03
C GLY A 94 -9.34 10.07 6.53
N ASN A 95 -8.65 11.11 6.99
CA ASN A 95 -9.26 12.36 7.43
C ASN A 95 -9.48 13.37 6.28
N GLY A 96 -9.20 12.99 5.04
CA GLY A 96 -9.37 13.86 3.88
C GLY A 96 -8.17 14.71 3.50
N THR A 97 -7.09 14.68 4.27
CA THR A 97 -5.89 15.42 3.96
C THR A 97 -5.20 14.80 2.74
N ARG A 98 -4.89 15.64 1.74
CA ARG A 98 -4.15 15.21 0.56
C ARG A 98 -2.65 15.17 0.87
N LEU A 99 -1.98 14.08 0.46
CA LEU A 99 -0.54 14.01 0.56
C LEU A 99 0.12 14.99 -0.42
N ALA A 100 1.23 15.57 0.00
CA ALA A 100 2.01 16.43 -0.88
C ALA A 100 2.57 15.60 -2.02
N LYS A 101 2.34 16.06 -3.25
CA LYS A 101 2.77 15.36 -4.46
C LYS A 101 4.30 15.32 -4.54
N ASP A 102 4.83 14.20 -5.01
CA ASP A 102 6.27 13.97 -5.22
C ASP A 102 7.11 14.16 -3.93
N THR A 103 6.47 13.94 -2.79
CA THR A 103 7.09 14.08 -1.48
C THR A 103 6.93 12.77 -0.72
N GLN A 104 8.02 12.23 -0.19
CA GLN A 104 7.96 11.06 0.66
C GLN A 104 7.36 11.43 2.01
N THR A 105 6.23 10.82 2.32
CA THR A 105 5.52 11.05 3.58
C THR A 105 5.58 9.80 4.44
N ARG A 106 6.04 9.93 5.68
CA ARG A 106 6.10 8.82 6.63
C ARG A 106 4.77 8.71 7.36
N LEU A 107 4.20 7.51 7.34
CA LEU A 107 2.89 7.23 7.93
C LEU A 107 3.00 6.02 8.86
N PRO A 108 2.40 6.10 10.06
CA PRO A 108 2.40 4.97 10.98
C PRO A 108 1.47 3.86 10.52
N GLY A 109 1.67 2.67 11.08
CA GLY A 109 0.69 1.59 10.93
C GLY A 109 -0.67 2.04 11.44
N GLY A 110 -1.72 1.51 10.82
CA GLY A 110 -3.10 1.92 11.10
C GLY A 110 -3.61 3.04 10.22
N THR A 111 -2.74 3.69 9.45
CA THR A 111 -3.15 4.78 8.56
C THR A 111 -3.94 4.24 7.38
N ILE A 112 -5.02 4.93 7.04
CA ILE A 112 -5.84 4.63 5.87
C ILE A 112 -5.52 5.65 4.79
N ILE A 113 -5.32 5.15 3.56
CA ILE A 113 -5.14 6.00 2.38
C ILE A 113 -6.21 5.69 1.35
N TYR A 114 -6.63 6.72 0.63
CA TYR A 114 -7.59 6.61 -0.47
C TYR A 114 -6.91 7.06 -1.76
N ILE A 115 -7.20 6.33 -2.83
CA ILE A 115 -6.59 6.55 -4.15
C ILE A 115 -7.58 7.34 -5.00
N SER A 116 -7.31 8.61 -5.21
CA SER A 116 -8.14 9.57 -5.92
C SER A 116 -9.41 9.94 -5.16
N ASP A 117 -10.26 8.98 -4.83
CA ASP A 117 -11.48 9.17 -4.07
C ASP A 117 -11.68 8.02 -3.09
N ILE A 118 -12.83 8.00 -2.40
CA ILE A 118 -13.10 6.99 -1.36
C ILE A 118 -13.47 5.61 -1.91
N GLU A 119 -13.53 5.43 -3.22
CA GLU A 119 -13.92 4.14 -3.81
C GLU A 119 -12.82 3.08 -3.67
N ASN A 120 -11.58 3.50 -3.61
CA ASN A 120 -10.44 2.61 -3.43
C ASN A 120 -9.65 3.02 -2.21
N GLY A 121 -9.70 2.21 -1.18
CA GLY A 121 -9.04 2.48 0.08
C GLY A 121 -8.17 1.33 0.55
N PHE A 122 -7.08 1.69 1.21
CA PHE A 122 -6.11 0.74 1.74
C PHE A 122 -5.71 1.15 3.15
N LYS A 123 -5.55 0.16 4.01
CA LYS A 123 -5.04 0.38 5.36
C LYS A 123 -3.60 -0.12 5.44
N LEU A 124 -2.72 0.73 5.92
CA LEU A 124 -1.33 0.38 6.23
C LEU A 124 -1.35 -0.26 7.63
N ILE A 125 -1.03 -1.53 7.72
CA ILE A 125 -1.20 -2.29 8.97
C ILE A 125 -0.06 -2.03 9.96
#